data_b834b64ee15289c666e834e6227b159b
#
_entry.id   b834b64ee15289c666e834e6227b159b
#
_cell.length_a   1.000
_cell.length_b   1.000
_cell.length_c   1.000
_cell.angle_alpha   90.00
_cell.angle_beta   90.00
_cell.angle_gamma   90.00
#
_symmetry.space_group_name_H-M   'P 1'
#
loop_
_entity.id
_entity.type
_entity.pdbx_description
1 polymer ?
#
loop_
_entity_poly.entity_id
_entity_poly.type
_entity_poly.pdbx_seq_one_letter_code
_entity_poly.pdbx_strand_id
1 'polypeptide(L)'
;MHPPAILLMGPTASGKTAVALALARRFPVEIISVDSAQVFRDMDIGTAKPDAATLAEFPHHLINLISPEEAYSAARFRSDALALMDAIHARGKLPLLVGGTMLYFKALLEGLAELPVACPATRAEIDAQAAAHGWPSIHAELARVDPQTAARLHPTDAQRLQRALEVYRLSGLPMSQLLAAGQHQPPPWSFLALGLAPADRAVLHARIAQR
;
A
#
# COMPACT_ATOMS: atom_id res chain seq x y z
N MET A 1 -13.04 23.18 9.15
CA MET A 1 -11.60 23.01 8.86
C MET A 1 -11.30 21.51 9.01
N HIS A 2 -10.69 20.88 8.02
CA HIS A 2 -10.34 19.44 8.11
C HIS A 2 -9.22 19.22 9.12
N PRO A 3 -9.24 18.13 9.92
CA PRO A 3 -8.20 17.81 10.88
C PRO A 3 -6.88 17.53 10.16
N PRO A 4 -5.72 17.92 10.73
CA PRO A 4 -4.42 17.75 10.09
C PRO A 4 -3.85 16.34 10.31
N ALA A 5 -3.07 15.85 9.34
CA ALA A 5 -2.22 14.66 9.45
C ALA A 5 -0.91 14.87 8.69
N ILE A 6 0.16 14.20 9.12
CA ILE A 6 1.48 14.26 8.46
C ILE A 6 1.76 12.95 7.74
N LEU A 7 2.18 13.04 6.48
CA LEU A 7 2.66 11.90 5.69
C LEU A 7 4.19 12.03 5.54
N LEU A 8 4.94 11.09 6.10
CA LEU A 8 6.39 11.01 5.94
C LEU A 8 6.75 9.85 5.01
N MET A 9 7.01 10.18 3.76
CA MET A 9 7.21 9.25 2.66
C MET A 9 8.68 9.17 2.25
N GLY A 10 9.08 8.04 1.66
CA GLY A 10 10.42 7.90 1.08
C GLY A 10 10.81 6.44 0.88
N PRO A 11 11.89 6.17 0.14
CA PRO A 11 12.37 4.82 -0.12
C PRO A 11 12.91 4.16 1.16
N THR A 12 13.14 2.86 1.08
CA THR A 12 13.85 2.12 2.14
C THR A 12 15.22 2.78 2.41
N ALA A 13 15.70 2.72 3.65
CA ALA A 13 16.98 3.31 4.10
C ALA A 13 17.10 4.84 3.94
N SER A 14 16.01 5.59 3.67
CA SER A 14 16.05 7.06 3.60
C SER A 14 16.14 7.77 4.96
N GLY A 15 15.95 7.05 6.08
CA GLY A 15 16.01 7.61 7.43
C GLY A 15 14.65 8.01 8.02
N LYS A 16 13.53 7.66 7.38
CA LYS A 16 12.17 7.99 7.84
C LYS A 16 11.91 7.63 9.30
N THR A 17 12.30 6.43 9.72
CA THR A 17 12.09 5.97 11.10
C THR A 17 12.77 6.88 12.11
N ALA A 18 14.03 7.25 11.87
CA ALA A 18 14.75 8.18 12.76
C ALA A 18 14.08 9.55 12.86
N VAL A 19 13.59 10.08 11.73
CA VAL A 19 12.85 11.34 11.69
C VAL A 19 11.51 11.21 12.42
N ALA A 20 10.77 10.12 12.21
CA ALA A 20 9.49 9.86 12.88
C ALA A 20 9.66 9.80 14.42
N LEU A 21 10.67 9.08 14.90
CA LEU A 21 10.97 9.00 16.34
C LEU A 21 11.40 10.36 16.91
N ALA A 22 12.20 11.14 16.16
CA ALA A 22 12.58 12.49 16.58
C ALA A 22 11.37 13.44 16.67
N LEU A 23 10.39 13.30 15.77
CA LEU A 23 9.13 14.04 15.84
C LEU A 23 8.29 13.58 17.03
N ALA A 24 8.18 12.26 17.27
CA ALA A 24 7.40 11.72 18.39
C ALA A 24 7.93 12.12 19.76
N ARG A 25 9.25 12.41 19.89
CA ARG A 25 9.85 12.95 21.11
C ARG A 25 9.50 14.42 21.37
N ARG A 26 9.16 15.18 20.35
CA ARG A 26 8.99 16.64 20.44
C ARG A 26 7.55 17.11 20.31
N PHE A 27 6.71 16.30 19.69
CA PHE A 27 5.34 16.68 19.36
C PHE A 27 4.36 15.58 19.77
N PRO A 28 3.12 15.91 20.09
CA PRO A 28 2.08 14.93 20.45
C PRO A 28 1.58 14.19 19.21
N VAL A 29 2.45 13.41 18.55
CA VAL A 29 2.11 12.59 17.39
C VAL A 29 1.93 11.13 17.78
N GLU A 30 1.14 10.37 17.01
CA GLU A 30 1.13 8.92 17.05
C GLU A 30 1.48 8.37 15.66
N ILE A 31 2.32 7.34 15.61
CA ILE A 31 2.86 6.80 14.36
C ILE A 31 1.93 5.72 13.81
N ILE A 32 1.60 5.83 12.52
CA ILE A 32 0.92 4.80 11.74
C ILE A 32 1.90 4.29 10.67
N SER A 33 2.25 3.01 10.71
CA SER A 33 3.12 2.40 9.70
C SER A 33 2.42 2.26 8.36
N VAL A 34 3.05 2.76 7.29
CA VAL A 34 2.59 2.64 5.90
C VAL A 34 3.54 1.70 5.14
N ASP A 35 3.56 0.45 5.60
CA ASP A 35 4.47 -0.58 5.09
C ASP A 35 3.74 -1.92 4.92
N SER A 36 3.82 -2.49 3.72
CA SER A 36 3.12 -3.73 3.37
C SER A 36 3.77 -5.00 3.93
N ALA A 37 4.96 -4.90 4.54
CA ALA A 37 5.65 -6.03 5.15
C ALA A 37 5.58 -6.00 6.69
N GLN A 38 5.65 -4.81 7.30
CA GLN A 38 5.64 -4.67 8.76
C GLN A 38 4.29 -5.03 9.41
N VAL A 39 3.22 -5.08 8.63
CA VAL A 39 1.88 -5.47 9.09
C VAL A 39 1.80 -6.93 9.55
N PHE A 40 2.67 -7.80 9.04
CA PHE A 40 2.68 -9.22 9.37
C PHE A 40 3.38 -9.50 10.70
N ARG A 41 2.75 -10.33 11.55
CA ARG A 41 3.37 -10.86 12.77
C ARG A 41 4.57 -11.73 12.39
N ASP A 42 5.56 -11.81 13.29
CA ASP A 42 6.73 -12.70 13.18
C ASP A 42 7.64 -12.48 11.96
N MET A 43 7.30 -11.51 11.10
CA MET A 43 8.16 -11.09 10.01
C MET A 43 9.06 -9.93 10.45
N ASP A 44 10.01 -10.20 11.35
CA ASP A 44 10.85 -9.16 11.97
C ASP A 44 12.18 -8.98 11.23
N ILE A 45 12.69 -10.03 10.59
CA ILE A 45 13.93 -9.99 9.82
C ILE A 45 13.65 -9.54 8.38
N GLY A 46 14.47 -8.62 7.86
CA GLY A 46 14.36 -8.12 6.48
C GLY A 46 13.27 -7.08 6.23
N THR A 47 12.35 -6.86 7.16
CA THR A 47 11.26 -5.88 7.05
C THR A 47 11.59 -4.51 7.65
N ALA A 48 12.69 -4.43 8.39
CA ALA A 48 13.10 -3.27 9.19
C ALA A 48 12.03 -2.76 10.16
N LYS A 49 11.28 -3.66 10.68
CA LYS A 49 10.36 -3.42 11.78
C LYS A 49 11.14 -2.84 12.96
N PRO A 50 10.64 -1.81 13.66
CA PRO A 50 11.25 -1.33 14.88
C PRO A 50 11.35 -2.45 15.92
N ASP A 51 12.42 -2.44 16.72
CA ASP A 51 12.60 -3.40 17.80
C ASP A 51 11.57 -3.21 18.95
N ALA A 52 11.49 -4.19 19.83
CA ALA A 52 10.52 -4.19 20.92
C ALA A 52 10.69 -3.00 21.86
N ALA A 53 11.91 -2.55 22.10
CA ALA A 53 12.20 -1.39 22.96
C ALA A 53 11.67 -0.11 22.32
N THR A 54 11.92 0.08 21.03
CA THR A 54 11.39 1.22 20.25
C THR A 54 9.85 1.20 20.21
N LEU A 55 9.23 0.03 20.00
CA LEU A 55 7.77 -0.09 19.97
C LEU A 55 7.14 0.17 21.35
N ALA A 56 7.82 -0.16 22.44
CA ALA A 56 7.37 0.13 23.80
C ALA A 56 7.45 1.63 24.13
N GLU A 57 8.50 2.31 23.69
CA GLU A 57 8.67 3.77 23.89
C GLU A 57 7.76 4.59 22.96
N PHE A 58 7.68 4.18 21.69
CA PHE A 58 6.89 4.84 20.65
C PHE A 58 5.95 3.83 19.98
N PRO A 59 4.71 3.68 20.47
CA PRO A 59 3.75 2.77 19.84
C PRO A 59 3.52 3.11 18.36
N HIS A 60 3.62 2.09 17.52
CA HIS A 60 3.35 2.18 16.10
C HIS A 60 2.09 1.38 15.78
N HIS A 61 1.12 2.03 15.17
CA HIS A 61 -0.07 1.36 14.67
C HIS A 61 0.22 0.65 13.34
N LEU A 62 -0.55 -0.37 13.01
CA LEU A 62 -0.45 -1.21 11.81
C LEU A 62 0.88 -1.98 11.67
N ILE A 63 1.49 -2.33 12.80
CA ILE A 63 2.59 -3.29 12.91
C ILE A 63 2.07 -4.54 13.61
N ASN A 64 2.51 -5.72 13.19
CA ASN A 64 2.12 -7.01 13.79
C ASN A 64 0.59 -7.23 13.86
N LEU A 65 -0.14 -6.81 12.84
CA LEU A 65 -1.59 -6.82 12.82
C LEU A 65 -2.17 -8.19 12.43
N ILE A 66 -1.60 -8.83 11.43
CA ILE A 66 -2.13 -10.06 10.81
C ILE A 66 -1.07 -11.17 10.73
N SER A 67 -1.54 -12.42 10.51
CA SER A 67 -0.66 -13.55 10.19
C SER A 67 -0.11 -13.42 8.75
N PRO A 68 1.11 -13.94 8.47
CA PRO A 68 1.64 -14.02 7.10
C PRO A 68 0.77 -14.82 6.11
N GLU A 69 -0.12 -15.65 6.60
CA GLU A 69 -1.09 -16.41 5.79
C GLU A 69 -2.29 -15.57 5.34
N GLU A 70 -2.51 -14.42 5.97
CA GLU A 70 -3.58 -13.49 5.63
C GLU A 70 -3.15 -12.50 4.54
N ALA A 71 -4.14 -11.94 3.82
CA ALA A 71 -3.91 -10.87 2.87
C ALA A 71 -4.24 -9.49 3.47
N TYR A 72 -3.34 -8.53 3.28
CA TYR A 72 -3.56 -7.15 3.66
C TYR A 72 -3.55 -6.24 2.43
N SER A 73 -4.73 -5.83 2.01
CA SER A 73 -4.93 -5.04 0.80
C SER A 73 -4.81 -3.53 1.05
N ALA A 74 -4.61 -2.76 -0.03
CA ALA A 74 -4.63 -1.29 0.05
C ALA A 74 -5.99 -0.74 0.51
N ALA A 75 -7.09 -1.44 0.22
CA ALA A 75 -8.43 -1.08 0.71
C ALA A 75 -8.56 -1.28 2.22
N ARG A 76 -8.07 -2.43 2.74
CA ARG A 76 -8.03 -2.68 4.18
C ARG A 76 -7.14 -1.67 4.90
N PHE A 77 -5.94 -1.40 4.36
CA PHE A 77 -5.06 -0.36 4.89
C PHE A 77 -5.78 1.00 4.98
N ARG A 78 -6.47 1.43 3.91
CA ARG A 78 -7.18 2.71 3.90
C ARG A 78 -8.23 2.79 5.01
N SER A 79 -9.04 1.75 5.14
CA SER A 79 -10.08 1.68 6.19
C SER A 79 -9.47 1.76 7.59
N ASP A 80 -8.45 0.93 7.87
CA ASP A 80 -7.79 0.88 9.17
C ASP A 80 -7.07 2.20 9.49
N ALA A 81 -6.38 2.79 8.49
CA ALA A 81 -5.66 4.05 8.66
C ALA A 81 -6.62 5.22 8.98
N LEU A 82 -7.76 5.32 8.28
CA LEU A 82 -8.75 6.38 8.54
C LEU A 82 -9.35 6.25 9.94
N ALA A 83 -9.74 5.04 10.36
CA ALA A 83 -10.25 4.78 11.70
C ALA A 83 -9.23 5.14 12.79
N LEU A 84 -7.94 4.81 12.56
CA LEU A 84 -6.86 5.18 13.48
C LEU A 84 -6.63 6.69 13.52
N MET A 85 -6.66 7.36 12.38
CA MET A 85 -6.49 8.81 12.30
C MET A 85 -7.58 9.52 13.10
N ASP A 86 -8.85 9.10 12.97
CA ASP A 86 -9.97 9.63 13.74
C ASP A 86 -9.76 9.39 15.25
N ALA A 87 -9.36 8.19 15.65
CA ALA A 87 -9.11 7.84 17.03
C ALA A 87 -7.92 8.61 17.64
N ILE A 88 -6.85 8.83 16.89
CA ILE A 88 -5.68 9.63 17.30
C ILE A 88 -6.08 11.09 17.48
N HIS A 89 -6.82 11.64 16.54
CA HIS A 89 -7.31 13.02 16.61
C HIS A 89 -8.23 13.23 17.79
N ALA A 90 -9.13 12.30 18.07
CA ALA A 90 -10.04 12.36 19.24
C ALA A 90 -9.28 12.39 20.57
N ARG A 91 -8.03 11.87 20.62
CA ARG A 91 -7.14 11.97 21.79
C ARG A 91 -6.32 13.26 21.82
N GLY A 92 -6.57 14.21 20.94
CA GLY A 92 -5.84 15.48 20.85
C GLY A 92 -4.42 15.32 20.28
N LYS A 93 -4.13 14.21 19.60
CA LYS A 93 -2.82 13.96 18.99
C LYS A 93 -2.88 14.08 17.47
N LEU A 94 -1.72 14.20 16.84
CA LEU A 94 -1.57 14.35 15.40
C LEU A 94 -1.14 13.02 14.76
N PRO A 95 -1.91 12.47 13.80
CA PRO A 95 -1.51 11.28 13.07
C PRO A 95 -0.24 11.53 12.23
N LEU A 96 0.78 10.67 12.40
CA LEU A 96 2.02 10.67 11.61
C LEU A 96 2.13 9.35 10.85
N LEU A 97 1.79 9.38 9.57
CA LEU A 97 1.84 8.22 8.70
C LEU A 97 3.24 8.10 8.07
N VAL A 98 3.94 6.99 8.35
CA VAL A 98 5.35 6.81 7.99
C VAL A 98 5.54 5.54 7.17
N GLY A 99 6.10 5.66 5.96
CA GLY A 99 6.38 4.46 5.20
C GLY A 99 6.89 4.65 3.77
N GLY A 100 6.99 3.52 3.07
CA GLY A 100 7.47 3.44 1.69
C GLY A 100 6.49 2.82 0.70
N THR A 101 5.34 2.31 1.16
CA THR A 101 4.34 1.67 0.29
C THR A 101 3.46 2.74 -0.39
N MET A 102 3.92 3.23 -1.54
CA MET A 102 3.27 4.34 -2.25
C MET A 102 1.82 4.03 -2.65
N LEU A 103 1.49 2.76 -2.92
CA LEU A 103 0.12 2.35 -3.20
C LEU A 103 -0.82 2.63 -2.02
N TYR A 104 -0.34 2.47 -0.78
CA TYR A 104 -1.11 2.76 0.42
C TYR A 104 -1.36 4.25 0.60
N PHE A 105 -0.34 5.09 0.39
CA PHE A 105 -0.51 6.54 0.40
C PHE A 105 -1.49 7.00 -0.70
N LYS A 106 -1.36 6.45 -1.92
CA LYS A 106 -2.28 6.74 -3.01
C LYS A 106 -3.72 6.35 -2.65
N ALA A 107 -3.91 5.15 -2.11
CA ALA A 107 -5.23 4.68 -1.66
C ALA A 107 -5.84 5.59 -0.60
N LEU A 108 -5.03 6.07 0.34
CA LEU A 108 -5.47 6.99 1.38
C LEU A 108 -5.87 8.36 0.81
N LEU A 109 -5.03 8.95 -0.02
CA LEU A 109 -5.19 10.31 -0.53
C LEU A 109 -6.29 10.44 -1.59
N GLU A 110 -6.35 9.48 -2.51
CA GLU A 110 -7.21 9.55 -3.69
C GLU A 110 -8.47 8.68 -3.56
N GLY A 111 -8.50 7.77 -2.58
CA GLY A 111 -9.50 6.72 -2.54
C GLY A 111 -9.12 5.54 -3.44
N LEU A 112 -9.99 4.57 -3.50
CA LEU A 112 -9.88 3.40 -4.38
C LEU A 112 -11.19 3.22 -5.14
N ALA A 113 -11.09 2.83 -6.39
CA ALA A 113 -12.25 2.35 -7.14
C ALA A 113 -12.78 1.05 -6.49
N GLU A 114 -14.09 0.90 -6.46
CA GLU A 114 -14.74 -0.32 -6.00
C GLU A 114 -14.53 -1.43 -7.04
N LEU A 115 -13.50 -2.22 -6.80
CA LEU A 115 -13.21 -3.41 -7.61
C LEU A 115 -13.67 -4.66 -6.87
N PRO A 116 -14.11 -5.72 -7.58
CA PRO A 116 -14.45 -7.00 -6.97
C PRO A 116 -13.35 -7.50 -6.02
N VAL A 117 -13.76 -8.10 -4.91
CA VAL A 117 -12.82 -8.78 -4.00
C VAL A 117 -12.13 -9.92 -4.74
N ALA A 118 -10.87 -10.18 -4.42
CA ALA A 118 -10.11 -11.26 -5.03
C ALA A 118 -10.78 -12.62 -4.79
N CYS A 119 -10.92 -13.42 -5.86
CA CYS A 119 -11.53 -14.74 -5.84
C CYS A 119 -10.47 -15.82 -6.13
N PRO A 120 -10.07 -16.64 -5.13
CA PRO A 120 -9.06 -17.68 -5.34
C PRO A 120 -9.40 -18.67 -6.46
N ALA A 121 -10.68 -19.02 -6.62
CA ALA A 121 -11.12 -19.94 -7.69
C ALA A 121 -10.89 -19.34 -9.08
N THR A 122 -11.32 -18.08 -9.30
CA THR A 122 -11.11 -17.39 -10.59
C THR A 122 -9.62 -17.21 -10.89
N ARG A 123 -8.79 -16.95 -9.87
CA ARG A 123 -7.33 -16.87 -10.05
C ARG A 123 -6.73 -18.21 -10.45
N ALA A 124 -7.13 -19.29 -9.80
CA ALA A 124 -6.65 -20.63 -10.13
C ALA A 124 -7.00 -21.03 -11.58
N GLU A 125 -8.19 -20.65 -12.07
CA GLU A 125 -8.57 -20.86 -13.47
C GLU A 125 -7.66 -20.08 -14.45
N ILE A 126 -7.37 -18.81 -14.14
CA ILE A 126 -6.47 -17.97 -14.96
C ILE A 126 -5.05 -18.52 -14.94
N ASP A 127 -4.55 -18.96 -13.77
CA ASP A 127 -3.23 -19.56 -13.65
C ASP A 127 -3.12 -20.88 -14.42
N ALA A 128 -4.15 -21.73 -14.39
CA ALA A 128 -4.21 -22.96 -15.16
C ALA A 128 -4.21 -22.67 -16.68
N GLN A 129 -4.96 -21.67 -17.14
CA GLN A 129 -4.97 -21.23 -18.54
C GLN A 129 -3.60 -20.68 -18.94
N ALA A 130 -2.94 -19.87 -18.06
CA ALA A 130 -1.60 -19.35 -18.31
C ALA A 130 -0.54 -20.45 -18.33
N ALA A 131 -0.67 -21.48 -17.49
CA ALA A 131 0.22 -22.65 -17.51
C ALA A 131 0.11 -23.45 -18.82
N ALA A 132 -1.09 -23.56 -19.39
CA ALA A 132 -1.34 -24.29 -20.64
C ALA A 132 -0.92 -23.51 -21.90
N HIS A 133 -1.13 -22.18 -21.93
CA HIS A 133 -1.00 -21.36 -23.15
C HIS A 133 -0.04 -20.17 -23.02
N GLY A 134 0.55 -19.98 -21.85
CA GLY A 134 1.45 -18.86 -21.56
C GLY A 134 0.72 -17.55 -21.24
N TRP A 135 1.39 -16.67 -20.50
CA TRP A 135 0.89 -15.31 -20.14
C TRP A 135 0.58 -14.43 -21.35
N PRO A 136 1.30 -14.51 -22.50
CA PRO A 136 0.91 -13.77 -23.71
C PRO A 136 -0.49 -14.10 -24.22
N SER A 137 -1.01 -15.32 -23.99
CA SER A 137 -2.39 -15.66 -24.37
C SER A 137 -3.41 -14.98 -23.45
N ILE A 138 -3.11 -14.87 -22.16
CA ILE A 138 -3.90 -14.11 -21.18
C ILE A 138 -3.93 -12.63 -21.55
N HIS A 139 -2.77 -12.07 -21.95
CA HIS A 139 -2.70 -10.70 -22.44
C HIS A 139 -3.56 -10.49 -23.69
N ALA A 140 -3.54 -11.42 -24.65
CA ALA A 140 -4.38 -11.36 -25.86
C ALA A 140 -5.89 -11.46 -25.53
N GLU A 141 -6.28 -12.27 -24.53
CA GLU A 141 -7.64 -12.31 -24.01
C GLU A 141 -8.03 -10.96 -23.37
N LEU A 142 -7.17 -10.43 -22.51
CA LEU A 142 -7.39 -9.13 -21.89
C LEU A 142 -7.52 -8.00 -22.94
N ALA A 143 -6.72 -8.04 -24.00
CA ALA A 143 -6.78 -7.04 -25.09
C ALA A 143 -8.14 -7.01 -25.82
N ARG A 144 -8.88 -8.12 -25.83
CA ARG A 144 -10.23 -8.18 -26.40
C ARG A 144 -11.29 -7.58 -25.51
N VAL A 145 -11.13 -7.70 -24.18
CA VAL A 145 -12.16 -7.29 -23.21
C VAL A 145 -11.83 -5.94 -22.54
N ASP A 146 -10.55 -5.61 -22.40
CA ASP A 146 -10.05 -4.34 -21.85
C ASP A 146 -8.77 -3.88 -22.58
N PRO A 147 -8.90 -3.40 -23.82
CA PRO A 147 -7.76 -2.98 -24.63
C PRO A 147 -6.96 -1.83 -23.97
N GLN A 148 -7.64 -0.96 -23.20
CA GLN A 148 -6.99 0.13 -22.52
C GLN A 148 -6.05 -0.34 -21.38
N THR A 149 -6.44 -1.35 -20.62
CA THR A 149 -5.58 -1.95 -19.61
C THR A 149 -4.48 -2.79 -20.26
N ALA A 150 -4.79 -3.59 -21.27
CA ALA A 150 -3.80 -4.42 -21.96
C ALA A 150 -2.67 -3.59 -22.57
N ALA A 151 -2.97 -2.45 -23.19
CA ALA A 151 -1.96 -1.56 -23.80
C ALA A 151 -0.91 -1.03 -22.80
N ARG A 152 -1.23 -1.02 -21.51
CA ARG A 152 -0.32 -0.55 -20.44
C ARG A 152 0.49 -1.66 -19.78
N LEU A 153 0.13 -2.93 -20.02
CA LEU A 153 0.73 -4.08 -19.35
C LEU A 153 1.67 -4.82 -20.30
N HIS A 154 2.80 -5.27 -19.77
CA HIS A 154 3.67 -6.17 -20.51
C HIS A 154 3.02 -7.55 -20.62
N PRO A 155 3.13 -8.27 -21.77
CA PRO A 155 2.51 -9.59 -21.94
C PRO A 155 2.97 -10.68 -20.96
N THR A 156 4.02 -10.44 -20.19
CA THR A 156 4.53 -11.36 -19.16
C THR A 156 4.29 -10.85 -17.74
N ASP A 157 3.55 -9.73 -17.54
CA ASP A 157 3.22 -9.23 -16.21
C ASP A 157 2.07 -10.02 -15.60
N ALA A 158 2.40 -11.24 -15.14
CA ALA A 158 1.46 -12.24 -14.65
C ALA A 158 0.46 -11.67 -13.65
N GLN A 159 0.98 -10.99 -12.61
CA GLN A 159 0.15 -10.50 -11.51
C GLN A 159 -0.88 -9.46 -11.96
N ARG A 160 -0.48 -8.50 -12.80
CA ARG A 160 -1.38 -7.45 -13.27
C ARG A 160 -2.36 -7.96 -14.32
N LEU A 161 -1.92 -8.86 -15.21
CA LEU A 161 -2.79 -9.54 -16.18
C LEU A 161 -3.85 -10.37 -15.46
N GLN A 162 -3.45 -11.21 -14.51
CA GLN A 162 -4.37 -12.01 -13.69
C GLN A 162 -5.41 -11.11 -13.02
N ARG A 163 -4.97 -10.01 -12.35
CA ARG A 163 -5.89 -9.12 -11.66
C ARG A 163 -6.88 -8.43 -12.59
N ALA A 164 -6.44 -7.96 -13.76
CA ALA A 164 -7.31 -7.28 -14.70
C ALA A 164 -8.37 -8.23 -15.28
N LEU A 165 -7.97 -9.46 -15.63
CA LEU A 165 -8.89 -10.47 -16.15
C LEU A 165 -9.82 -11.00 -15.06
N GLU A 166 -9.34 -11.18 -13.81
CA GLU A 166 -10.16 -11.52 -12.65
C GLU A 166 -11.29 -10.49 -12.45
N VAL A 167 -10.95 -9.20 -12.46
CA VAL A 167 -11.94 -8.12 -12.32
C VAL A 167 -13.02 -8.23 -13.40
N TYR A 168 -12.61 -8.44 -14.66
CA TYR A 168 -13.56 -8.60 -15.76
C TYR A 168 -14.44 -9.84 -15.58
N ARG A 169 -13.87 -10.99 -15.24
CA ARG A 169 -14.62 -12.25 -15.05
C ARG A 169 -15.63 -12.18 -13.90
N LEU A 170 -15.31 -11.41 -12.85
CA LEU A 170 -16.20 -11.26 -11.68
C LEU A 170 -17.28 -10.19 -11.87
N SER A 171 -16.98 -9.11 -12.59
CA SER A 171 -17.91 -7.96 -12.72
C SER A 171 -18.62 -7.88 -14.08
N GLY A 172 -18.09 -8.55 -15.10
CA GLY A 172 -18.51 -8.35 -16.49
C GLY A 172 -18.06 -7.01 -17.10
N LEU A 173 -17.32 -6.17 -16.35
CA LEU A 173 -16.89 -4.85 -16.78
C LEU A 173 -15.36 -4.77 -16.89
N PRO A 174 -14.81 -4.06 -17.90
CA PRO A 174 -13.38 -3.78 -17.99
C PRO A 174 -12.86 -3.09 -16.73
N MET A 175 -11.67 -3.49 -16.26
CA MET A 175 -11.04 -2.85 -15.11
C MET A 175 -10.78 -1.35 -15.38
N SER A 176 -10.41 -0.99 -16.61
CA SER A 176 -10.25 0.43 -17.02
C SER A 176 -11.52 1.24 -16.84
N GLN A 177 -12.67 0.67 -17.14
CA GLN A 177 -13.98 1.33 -16.97
C GLN A 177 -14.32 1.51 -15.49
N LEU A 178 -14.12 0.48 -14.66
CA LEU A 178 -14.34 0.56 -13.22
C LEU A 178 -13.41 1.59 -12.55
N LEU A 179 -12.15 1.64 -12.97
CA LEU A 179 -11.20 2.64 -12.48
C LEU A 179 -11.57 4.06 -12.89
N ALA A 180 -12.09 4.24 -14.11
CA ALA A 180 -12.55 5.56 -14.60
C ALA A 180 -13.85 6.01 -13.92
N ALA A 181 -14.75 5.08 -13.61
CA ALA A 181 -15.98 5.34 -12.88
C ALA A 181 -15.77 5.52 -11.38
N GLY A 182 -14.66 5.04 -10.84
CA GLY A 182 -14.31 5.17 -9.43
C GLY A 182 -14.25 6.64 -9.03
N GLN A 183 -15.17 7.04 -8.15
CA GLN A 183 -15.15 8.39 -7.61
C GLN A 183 -13.91 8.54 -6.71
N HIS A 184 -13.04 9.46 -7.07
CA HIS A 184 -12.03 9.95 -6.13
C HIS A 184 -12.76 10.57 -4.94
N GLN A 185 -12.75 9.87 -3.82
CA GLN A 185 -13.27 10.37 -2.56
C GLN A 185 -12.08 10.60 -1.61
N PRO A 186 -11.41 11.76 -1.70
CA PRO A 186 -10.41 12.12 -0.73
C PRO A 186 -11.05 12.18 0.66
N PRO A 187 -10.35 11.68 1.68
CA PRO A 187 -10.88 11.72 3.04
C PRO A 187 -10.94 13.18 3.52
N PRO A 188 -11.83 13.51 4.48
CA PRO A 188 -11.97 14.85 5.02
C PRO A 188 -10.81 15.23 5.95
N TRP A 189 -9.58 15.15 5.45
CA TRP A 189 -8.35 15.40 6.17
C TRP A 189 -7.45 16.39 5.42
N SER A 190 -6.70 17.21 6.14
CA SER A 190 -5.66 18.08 5.59
C SER A 190 -4.30 17.40 5.76
N PHE A 191 -3.60 17.13 4.66
CA PHE A 191 -2.33 16.41 4.68
C PHE A 191 -1.13 17.34 4.46
N LEU A 192 -0.15 17.26 5.38
CA LEU A 192 1.21 17.75 5.15
C LEU A 192 2.07 16.59 4.64
N ALA A 193 2.38 16.59 3.36
CA ALA A 193 3.18 15.54 2.72
C ALA A 193 4.66 15.91 2.69
N LEU A 194 5.51 15.09 3.31
CA LEU A 194 6.95 15.24 3.39
C LEU A 194 7.64 14.05 2.71
N GLY A 195 8.42 14.33 1.67
CA GLY A 195 9.24 13.33 0.96
C GLY A 195 10.67 13.33 1.49
N LEU A 196 11.15 12.19 1.99
CA LEU A 196 12.53 12.04 2.45
C LEU A 196 13.30 11.11 1.51
N ALA A 197 14.20 11.68 0.73
CA ALA A 197 15.07 10.94 -0.16
C ALA A 197 16.48 11.53 -0.14
N PRO A 198 17.54 10.70 -0.12
CA PRO A 198 18.89 11.19 -0.36
C PRO A 198 19.00 11.83 -1.76
N ALA A 199 19.76 12.90 -1.87
CA ALA A 199 20.02 13.56 -3.15
C ALA A 199 20.77 12.65 -4.14
N ASP A 200 21.67 11.79 -3.61
CA ASP A 200 22.44 10.82 -4.39
C ASP A 200 21.93 9.40 -4.15
N ARG A 201 21.59 8.70 -5.24
CA ARG A 201 21.16 7.29 -5.22
C ARG A 201 22.27 6.33 -4.74
N ALA A 202 23.54 6.66 -4.95
CA ALA A 202 24.66 5.84 -4.48
C ALA A 202 24.67 5.77 -2.94
N VAL A 203 24.39 6.88 -2.26
CA VAL A 203 24.22 6.91 -0.80
C VAL A 203 23.08 6.01 -0.33
N LEU A 204 21.97 6.00 -1.05
CA LEU A 204 20.84 5.12 -0.75
C LEU A 204 21.20 3.65 -0.91
N HIS A 205 21.86 3.29 -2.03
CA HIS A 205 22.30 1.92 -2.30
C HIS A 205 23.30 1.43 -1.26
N ALA A 206 24.27 2.26 -0.88
CA ALA A 206 25.23 1.91 0.19
C ALA A 206 24.51 1.64 1.53
N ARG A 207 23.54 2.45 1.90
CA ARG A 207 22.74 2.24 3.13
C ARG A 207 21.87 0.98 3.06
N ILE A 208 21.36 0.63 1.88
CA ILE A 208 20.58 -0.60 1.68
C ILE A 208 21.50 -1.83 1.83
N ALA A 209 22.71 -1.76 1.26
CA ALA A 209 23.68 -2.86 1.34
C ALA A 209 24.21 -3.11 2.77
N GLN A 210 24.21 -2.11 3.64
CA GLN A 210 24.60 -2.21 5.04
C GLN A 210 23.50 -2.74 5.98
N ARG A 211 22.30 -2.92 5.48
CA ARG A 211 21.11 -3.30 6.24
C ARG A 211 20.82 -4.80 6.15
#